data_ff14bf6a2888a333e79945ae12ed225e
#
_entry.id   ff14bf6a2888a333e79945ae12ed225e
#
_cell.length_a   1.000
_cell.length_b   1.000
_cell.length_c   1.000
_cell.angle_alpha   90.00
_cell.angle_beta   90.00
_cell.angle_gamma   90.00
#
_symmetry.space_group_name_H-M   'P 1'
#
loop_
_entity.id
_entity.type
_entity.pdbx_description
1 polymer ?
#
loop_
_entity_poly.entity_id
_entity_poly.type
_entity_poly.pdbx_seq_one_letter_code
_entity_poly.pdbx_strand_id
1 'polypeptide(L)'
;DFGSGIVPPGTGVLLQNRGSFFSLDPSNVNRLEPRKRTFHTLNAAMLLKDKKPYLVYGTMGGEGQPQTQAAIATRIVDFGMFPQDAVAAPRWLHGRTWGAASNDLKMEGRISQSVLDELKKRGHPVAKLDDFTDSMGHAGAILIDPATNLRYSATDPRGDGLAVGY
;
A
#
# COMPACT_ATOMS: atom_id res chain seq x y z
N ASP A 1 5.04 12.26 3.12
CA ASP A 1 5.50 13.61 3.48
C ASP A 1 5.46 14.54 2.27
N PHE A 2 5.11 15.81 2.50
CA PHE A 2 5.04 16.84 1.47
C PHE A 2 6.39 17.52 1.17
N GLY A 3 7.49 16.97 1.68
CA GLY A 3 8.83 17.53 1.47
C GLY A 3 9.01 18.88 2.15
N SER A 4 9.61 19.82 1.40
CA SER A 4 9.92 21.16 1.91
C SER A 4 8.73 22.11 2.00
N GLY A 5 7.56 21.74 1.45
CA GLY A 5 6.42 22.65 1.31
C GLY A 5 6.57 23.72 0.23
N ILE A 6 7.59 23.61 -0.62
CA ILE A 6 7.87 24.60 -1.68
C ILE A 6 6.83 24.47 -2.80
N VAL A 7 6.26 25.60 -3.18
CA VAL A 7 5.45 25.77 -4.39
C VAL A 7 6.23 26.71 -5.33
N PRO A 8 6.78 26.24 -6.46
CA PRO A 8 7.50 27.10 -7.38
C PRO A 8 6.59 28.21 -7.93
N PRO A 9 7.08 29.47 -8.04
CA PRO A 9 6.26 30.57 -8.53
C PRO A 9 5.62 30.30 -9.89
N GLY A 10 4.34 30.64 -10.04
CA GLY A 10 3.59 30.50 -11.29
C GLY A 10 3.13 29.08 -11.62
N THR A 11 3.42 28.07 -10.79
CA THR A 11 3.04 26.67 -11.08
C THR A 11 1.83 26.18 -10.29
N GLY A 12 1.61 26.68 -9.07
CA GLY A 12 0.61 26.13 -8.16
C GLY A 12 0.89 24.68 -7.70
N VAL A 13 2.03 24.09 -8.04
CA VAL A 13 2.41 22.72 -7.74
C VAL A 13 3.19 22.63 -6.46
N LEU A 14 2.67 21.93 -5.44
CA LEU A 14 3.41 21.58 -4.25
C LEU A 14 4.43 20.48 -4.58
N LEU A 15 5.73 20.76 -4.34
CA LEU A 15 6.79 19.78 -4.57
C LEU A 15 6.75 18.68 -3.50
N GLN A 16 6.63 17.44 -3.96
CA GLN A 16 6.66 16.27 -3.08
C GLN A 16 8.08 15.89 -2.64
N ASN A 17 8.19 14.98 -1.69
CA ASN A 17 9.45 14.57 -1.06
C ASN A 17 10.32 13.62 -1.90
N ARG A 18 9.94 13.24 -3.12
CA ARG A 18 10.65 12.21 -3.91
C ARG A 18 12.04 12.61 -4.37
N GLY A 19 12.36 13.90 -4.38
CA GLY A 19 13.72 14.37 -4.65
C GLY A 19 14.77 13.83 -3.67
N SER A 20 14.36 13.48 -2.43
CA SER A 20 15.24 12.89 -1.42
C SER A 20 15.73 11.48 -1.77
N PHE A 21 15.13 10.82 -2.74
CA PHE A 21 15.59 9.51 -3.21
C PHE A 21 16.76 9.57 -4.18
N PHE A 22 17.07 10.72 -4.76
CA PHE A 22 18.28 10.85 -5.56
C PHE A 22 19.54 10.63 -4.72
N SER A 23 20.51 9.95 -5.30
CA SER A 23 21.86 9.84 -4.73
C SER A 23 22.74 10.98 -5.20
N LEU A 24 23.60 11.49 -4.32
CA LEU A 24 24.65 12.42 -4.68
C LEU A 24 25.94 11.70 -5.14
N ASP A 25 26.00 10.38 -5.00
CA ASP A 25 27.07 9.56 -5.53
C ASP A 25 26.96 9.45 -7.06
N PRO A 26 27.96 9.93 -7.83
CA PRO A 26 27.92 9.92 -9.28
C PRO A 26 27.94 8.49 -9.89
N SER A 27 28.37 7.50 -9.14
CA SER A 27 28.36 6.09 -9.58
C SER A 27 26.99 5.40 -9.39
N ASN A 28 26.12 5.98 -8.60
CA ASN A 28 24.81 5.40 -8.30
C ASN A 28 23.86 5.51 -9.50
N VAL A 29 23.16 4.41 -9.80
CA VAL A 29 22.15 4.39 -10.88
C VAL A 29 21.06 5.46 -10.68
N ASN A 30 20.71 5.81 -9.44
CA ASN A 30 19.74 6.85 -9.09
C ASN A 30 20.40 8.21 -8.75
N ARG A 31 21.59 8.50 -9.30
CA ARG A 31 22.26 9.79 -9.08
C ARG A 31 21.43 10.97 -9.59
N LEU A 32 21.60 12.10 -8.97
CA LEU A 32 20.93 13.35 -9.38
C LEU A 32 21.46 13.82 -10.74
N GLU A 33 20.57 13.95 -11.72
CA GLU A 33 20.86 14.44 -13.06
C GLU A 33 19.71 15.28 -13.60
N PRO A 34 19.97 16.26 -14.48
CA PRO A 34 18.90 16.99 -15.15
C PRO A 34 17.96 16.08 -15.94
N ARG A 35 16.65 16.34 -15.89
CA ARG A 35 15.59 15.60 -16.60
C ARG A 35 15.44 14.13 -16.23
N LYS A 36 16.09 13.69 -15.16
CA LYS A 36 16.00 12.33 -14.67
C LYS A 36 14.86 12.18 -13.66
N ARG A 37 14.12 11.08 -13.79
CA ARG A 37 13.15 10.66 -12.75
C ARG A 37 13.87 9.83 -11.70
N THR A 38 13.64 10.15 -10.43
CA THR A 38 14.14 9.36 -9.32
C THR A 38 13.35 8.07 -9.16
N PHE A 39 13.85 7.15 -8.33
CA PHE A 39 13.07 6.05 -7.77
C PHE A 39 11.76 6.57 -7.15
N HIS A 40 10.69 5.82 -7.31
CA HIS A 40 9.35 6.27 -6.94
C HIS A 40 8.55 5.16 -6.28
N THR A 41 7.89 5.47 -5.16
CA THR A 41 7.04 4.52 -4.43
C THR A 41 5.55 4.70 -4.71
N LEU A 42 5.12 5.79 -5.36
CA LEU A 42 3.73 5.95 -5.74
C LEU A 42 3.40 4.95 -6.84
N ASN A 43 2.45 4.10 -6.58
CA ASN A 43 1.94 3.17 -7.56
C ASN A 43 0.43 3.01 -7.37
N ALA A 44 -0.30 3.14 -8.46
CA ALA A 44 -1.71 2.81 -8.56
C ALA A 44 -1.83 1.54 -9.37
N ALA A 45 -2.69 0.61 -8.93
CA ALA A 45 -2.88 -0.65 -9.60
C ALA A 45 -4.30 -0.77 -10.17
N MET A 46 -4.39 -1.44 -11.30
CA MET A 46 -5.66 -1.79 -11.92
C MET A 46 -5.59 -3.21 -12.47
N LEU A 47 -6.57 -4.02 -12.14
CA LEU A 47 -6.79 -5.31 -12.79
C LEU A 47 -7.86 -5.15 -13.88
N LEU A 48 -7.61 -5.78 -15.00
CA LEU A 48 -8.57 -5.86 -16.10
C LEU A 48 -9.15 -7.28 -16.16
N LYS A 49 -10.45 -7.38 -16.40
CA LYS A 49 -11.15 -8.60 -16.75
C LYS A 49 -11.78 -8.41 -18.13
N ASP A 50 -11.45 -9.30 -19.07
CA ASP A 50 -11.91 -9.21 -20.46
C ASP A 50 -11.61 -7.84 -21.09
N LYS A 51 -10.41 -7.31 -20.84
CA LYS A 51 -9.90 -6.00 -21.30
C LYS A 51 -10.67 -4.79 -20.75
N LYS A 52 -11.52 -4.96 -19.74
CA LYS A 52 -12.25 -3.88 -19.07
C LYS A 52 -11.74 -3.70 -17.64
N PRO A 53 -11.76 -2.49 -17.09
CA PRO A 53 -11.43 -2.27 -15.69
C PRO A 53 -12.31 -3.13 -14.78
N TYR A 54 -11.67 -3.87 -13.87
CA TYR A 54 -12.33 -4.77 -12.94
C TYR A 54 -12.09 -4.38 -11.48
N LEU A 55 -10.82 -4.14 -11.11
CA LEU A 55 -10.46 -3.70 -9.77
C LEU A 55 -9.44 -2.58 -9.88
N VAL A 56 -9.76 -1.42 -9.33
CA VAL A 56 -8.83 -0.30 -9.14
C VAL A 56 -8.49 -0.24 -7.66
N TYR A 57 -7.21 -0.27 -7.31
CA TYR A 57 -6.80 -0.33 -5.91
C TYR A 57 -5.42 0.26 -5.70
N GLY A 58 -5.13 0.59 -4.47
CA GLY A 58 -3.84 1.13 -4.06
C GLY A 58 -3.78 1.29 -2.55
N THR A 59 -2.59 1.62 -2.07
CA THR A 59 -2.35 1.91 -0.66
C THR A 59 -1.23 2.92 -0.52
N MET A 60 -1.23 3.71 0.52
CA MET A 60 -0.01 4.30 1.03
C MET A 60 0.76 3.23 1.84
N GLY A 61 2.01 3.43 2.16
CA GLY A 61 2.80 2.52 2.98
C GLY A 61 4.22 2.27 2.46
N GLY A 62 4.77 3.17 1.66
CA GLY A 62 6.17 3.12 1.22
C GLY A 62 6.55 1.77 0.62
N GLU A 63 7.55 1.12 1.20
CA GLU A 63 8.07 -0.19 0.77
C GLU A 63 7.12 -1.36 1.09
N GLY A 64 6.15 -1.17 1.97
CA GLY A 64 5.11 -2.16 2.29
C GLY A 64 3.98 -2.25 1.24
N GLN A 65 3.87 -1.29 0.32
CA GLN A 65 2.78 -1.24 -0.66
C GLN A 65 2.62 -2.53 -1.48
N PRO A 66 3.68 -3.18 -2.01
CA PRO A 66 3.52 -4.41 -2.79
C PRO A 66 2.84 -5.53 -2.00
N GLN A 67 3.17 -5.67 -0.72
CA GLN A 67 2.60 -6.72 0.14
C GLN A 67 1.13 -6.46 0.43
N THR A 68 0.77 -5.21 0.75
CA THR A 68 -0.64 -4.82 0.98
C THR A 68 -1.46 -4.97 -0.29
N GLN A 69 -0.95 -4.53 -1.43
CA GLN A 69 -1.66 -4.63 -2.72
C GLN A 69 -1.87 -6.09 -3.13
N ALA A 70 -0.86 -6.94 -2.99
CA ALA A 70 -0.98 -8.37 -3.25
C ALA A 70 -2.06 -9.01 -2.36
N ALA A 71 -2.06 -8.71 -1.07
CA ALA A 71 -3.06 -9.22 -0.14
C ALA A 71 -4.49 -8.79 -0.51
N ILE A 72 -4.70 -7.54 -0.90
CA ILE A 72 -6.03 -7.04 -1.31
C ILE A 72 -6.48 -7.70 -2.61
N ALA A 73 -5.60 -7.76 -3.61
CA ALA A 73 -5.92 -8.36 -4.89
C ALA A 73 -6.31 -9.85 -4.74
N THR A 74 -5.50 -10.65 -4.02
CA THR A 74 -5.79 -12.07 -3.80
C THR A 74 -7.08 -12.27 -3.01
N ARG A 75 -7.34 -11.48 -1.99
CA ARG A 75 -8.58 -11.56 -1.21
C ARG A 75 -9.82 -11.34 -2.07
N ILE A 76 -9.79 -10.36 -2.96
CA ILE A 76 -10.92 -10.05 -3.83
C ILE A 76 -11.03 -11.05 -4.97
N VAL A 77 -9.91 -11.34 -5.65
CA VAL A 77 -9.93 -12.13 -6.89
C VAL A 77 -9.98 -13.63 -6.62
N ASP A 78 -9.13 -14.13 -5.71
CA ASP A 78 -8.98 -15.56 -5.49
C ASP A 78 -9.91 -16.08 -4.38
N PHE A 79 -10.17 -15.27 -3.37
CA PHE A 79 -11.03 -15.65 -2.24
C PHE A 79 -12.45 -15.07 -2.32
N GLY A 80 -12.74 -14.20 -3.30
CA GLY A 80 -14.08 -13.64 -3.51
C GLY A 80 -14.58 -12.73 -2.38
N MET A 81 -13.66 -12.16 -1.59
CA MET A 81 -14.05 -11.26 -0.51
C MET A 81 -14.65 -9.96 -1.06
N PHE A 82 -15.66 -9.43 -0.37
CA PHE A 82 -16.16 -8.10 -0.69
C PHE A 82 -15.06 -7.04 -0.47
N PRO A 83 -14.98 -5.99 -1.31
CA PRO A 83 -13.87 -5.03 -1.25
C PRO A 83 -13.62 -4.44 0.13
N GLN A 84 -14.69 -4.06 0.85
CA GLN A 84 -14.56 -3.48 2.19
C GLN A 84 -13.98 -4.49 3.19
N ASP A 85 -14.40 -5.76 3.14
CA ASP A 85 -13.88 -6.82 4.00
C ASP A 85 -12.41 -7.12 3.67
N ALA A 86 -12.05 -7.14 2.38
CA ALA A 86 -10.68 -7.35 1.93
C ALA A 86 -9.72 -6.26 2.41
N VAL A 87 -10.17 -4.99 2.36
CA VAL A 87 -9.40 -3.84 2.83
C VAL A 87 -9.31 -3.83 4.36
N ALA A 88 -10.41 -4.13 5.07
CA ALA A 88 -10.45 -4.14 6.53
C ALA A 88 -9.75 -5.35 7.16
N ALA A 89 -9.58 -6.46 6.43
CA ALA A 89 -8.98 -7.68 6.95
C ALA A 89 -7.58 -7.47 7.54
N PRO A 90 -7.19 -8.27 8.55
CA PRO A 90 -5.88 -8.14 9.20
C PRO A 90 -4.74 -8.26 8.18
N ARG A 91 -3.71 -7.44 8.35
CA ARG A 91 -2.54 -7.40 7.47
C ARG A 91 -1.29 -7.88 8.15
N TRP A 92 -0.30 -8.15 7.33
CA TRP A 92 1.06 -8.47 7.71
C TRP A 92 2.04 -7.66 6.86
N LEU A 93 3.23 -7.46 7.38
CA LEU A 93 4.32 -6.76 6.72
C LEU A 93 5.64 -7.44 7.08
N HIS A 94 6.34 -7.97 6.10
CA HIS A 94 7.71 -8.39 6.27
C HIS A 94 8.65 -7.21 6.01
N GLY A 95 9.55 -6.96 6.96
CA GLY A 95 10.49 -5.87 6.85
C GLY A 95 9.93 -4.54 7.36
N ARG A 96 10.09 -3.46 6.59
CA ARG A 96 9.70 -2.10 6.97
C ARG A 96 8.77 -1.45 5.95
N THR A 97 8.03 -0.47 6.42
CA THR A 97 7.34 0.52 5.57
C THR A 97 8.19 1.78 5.44
N TRP A 98 8.77 2.22 6.56
CA TRP A 98 9.70 3.34 6.71
C TRP A 98 10.59 3.09 7.95
N GLY A 99 11.58 3.95 8.18
CA GLY A 99 12.47 3.85 9.33
C GLY A 99 13.63 2.88 9.11
N ALA A 100 14.16 2.31 10.20
CA ALA A 100 15.29 1.40 10.17
C ALA A 100 14.94 0.07 9.48
N ALA A 101 15.94 -0.55 8.86
CA ALA A 101 15.79 -1.87 8.28
C ALA A 101 15.36 -2.90 9.36
N SER A 102 14.47 -3.80 8.99
CA SER A 102 13.96 -4.86 9.87
C SER A 102 13.69 -6.10 9.02
N ASN A 103 13.90 -7.28 9.60
CA ASN A 103 13.51 -8.56 9.02
C ASN A 103 12.30 -9.17 9.73
N ASP A 104 11.64 -8.41 10.60
CA ASP A 104 10.48 -8.89 11.34
C ASP A 104 9.31 -9.16 10.40
N LEU A 105 8.56 -10.21 10.71
CA LEU A 105 7.22 -10.44 10.18
C LEU A 105 6.22 -9.81 11.14
N LYS A 106 5.84 -8.58 10.85
CA LYS A 106 4.87 -7.81 11.62
C LYS A 106 3.46 -8.27 11.29
N MET A 107 2.66 -8.56 12.31
CA MET A 107 1.33 -9.14 12.17
C MET A 107 0.34 -8.34 13.01
N GLU A 108 -0.78 -7.90 12.41
CA GLU A 108 -1.83 -7.24 13.19
C GLU A 108 -2.46 -8.17 14.24
N GLY A 109 -2.84 -7.59 15.36
CA GLY A 109 -3.33 -8.30 16.54
C GLY A 109 -4.57 -9.15 16.33
N ARG A 110 -5.35 -8.86 15.28
CA ARG A 110 -6.55 -9.61 14.87
C ARG A 110 -6.25 -10.95 14.18
N ILE A 111 -4.99 -11.22 13.85
CA ILE A 111 -4.56 -12.53 13.35
C ILE A 111 -4.52 -13.50 14.51
N SER A 112 -5.11 -14.69 14.31
CA SER A 112 -5.24 -15.68 15.40
C SER A 112 -3.89 -16.09 15.98
N GLN A 113 -3.86 -16.33 17.29
CA GLN A 113 -2.64 -16.72 18.00
C GLN A 113 -2.05 -18.01 17.42
N SER A 114 -2.88 -18.96 17.01
CA SER A 114 -2.43 -20.22 16.39
C SER A 114 -1.64 -20.01 15.11
N VAL A 115 -2.02 -19.03 14.29
CA VAL A 115 -1.26 -18.65 13.07
C VAL A 115 0.08 -18.03 13.45
N LEU A 116 0.10 -17.13 14.43
CA LEU A 116 1.34 -16.51 14.90
C LEU A 116 2.32 -17.55 15.45
N ASP A 117 1.82 -18.51 16.22
CA ASP A 117 2.65 -19.57 16.81
C ASP A 117 3.19 -20.53 15.74
N GLU A 118 2.38 -20.88 14.74
CA GLU A 118 2.84 -21.73 13.63
C GLU A 118 3.91 -21.02 12.80
N LEU A 119 3.77 -19.72 12.53
CA LEU A 119 4.78 -18.93 11.83
C LEU A 119 6.10 -18.86 12.61
N LYS A 120 6.03 -18.64 13.93
CA LYS A 120 7.21 -18.68 14.80
C LYS A 120 7.90 -20.06 14.76
N LYS A 121 7.11 -21.14 14.82
CA LYS A 121 7.62 -22.52 14.73
C LYS A 121 8.34 -22.77 13.40
N ARG A 122 7.90 -22.13 12.31
CA ARG A 122 8.55 -22.17 11.01
C ARG A 122 9.77 -21.26 10.91
N GLY A 123 10.16 -20.60 11.98
CA GLY A 123 11.36 -19.75 12.03
C GLY A 123 11.16 -18.28 11.63
N HIS A 124 9.92 -17.82 11.47
CA HIS A 124 9.67 -16.41 11.22
C HIS A 124 9.82 -15.55 12.47
N PRO A 125 10.54 -14.43 12.42
CA PRO A 125 10.65 -13.48 13.52
C PRO A 125 9.35 -12.65 13.63
N VAL A 126 8.29 -13.26 14.20
CA VAL A 126 6.96 -12.67 14.28
C VAL A 126 6.89 -11.59 15.36
N ALA A 127 6.52 -10.38 14.97
CA ALA A 127 6.21 -9.25 15.84
C ALA A 127 4.70 -8.96 15.77
N LYS A 128 3.98 -9.15 16.87
CA LYS A 128 2.55 -8.81 16.96
C LYS A 128 2.41 -7.31 17.18
N LEU A 129 1.55 -6.67 16.38
CA LEU A 129 1.21 -5.26 16.48
C LEU A 129 -0.23 -5.07 16.98
N ASP A 130 -0.66 -3.82 17.08
CA ASP A 130 -2.04 -3.46 17.38
C ASP A 130 -3.01 -3.97 16.29
N ASP A 131 -4.30 -4.01 16.63
CA ASP A 131 -5.36 -4.54 15.76
C ASP A 131 -5.49 -3.77 14.43
N PHE A 132 -5.32 -2.46 14.49
CA PHE A 132 -5.27 -1.57 13.34
C PHE A 132 -4.08 -0.64 13.50
N THR A 133 -3.14 -0.72 12.59
CA THR A 133 -1.95 0.13 12.63
C THR A 133 -1.68 0.74 11.25
N ASP A 134 -1.43 2.03 11.22
CA ASP A 134 -1.08 2.78 10.01
C ASP A 134 0.24 2.32 9.37
N SER A 135 1.08 1.60 10.11
CA SER A 135 2.28 0.96 9.54
C SER A 135 1.94 -0.08 8.45
N MET A 136 0.70 -0.59 8.42
CA MET A 136 0.17 -1.48 7.38
C MET A 136 -0.36 -0.74 6.14
N GLY A 137 -0.23 0.59 6.11
CA GLY A 137 -0.73 1.45 5.06
C GLY A 137 -2.23 1.69 5.12
N HIS A 138 -2.68 2.69 4.37
CA HIS A 138 -4.10 3.00 4.17
C HIS A 138 -4.49 2.65 2.75
N ALA A 139 -5.34 1.68 2.60
CA ALA A 139 -5.72 1.16 1.30
C ALA A 139 -7.10 1.65 0.85
N GLY A 140 -7.30 1.66 -0.45
CA GLY A 140 -8.61 1.85 -1.06
C GLY A 140 -8.79 0.89 -2.23
N ALA A 141 -10.03 0.53 -2.50
CA ALA A 141 -10.37 -0.32 -3.64
C ALA A 141 -11.70 0.08 -4.25
N ILE A 142 -11.81 -0.07 -5.56
CA ILE A 142 -13.07 0.02 -6.30
C ILE A 142 -13.19 -1.21 -7.18
N LEU A 143 -14.14 -2.07 -6.86
CA LEU A 143 -14.51 -3.21 -7.68
C LEU A 143 -15.64 -2.82 -8.63
N ILE A 144 -15.50 -3.16 -9.90
CA ILE A 144 -16.50 -2.90 -10.93
C ILE A 144 -17.14 -4.24 -11.32
N ASP A 145 -18.43 -4.37 -11.06
CA ASP A 145 -19.20 -5.53 -11.48
C ASP A 145 -19.31 -5.55 -13.02
N PRO A 146 -18.78 -6.57 -13.70
CA PRO A 146 -18.79 -6.60 -15.16
C PRO A 146 -20.18 -6.77 -15.77
N ALA A 147 -21.15 -7.29 -15.03
CA ALA A 147 -22.52 -7.52 -15.51
C ALA A 147 -23.38 -6.26 -15.38
N THR A 148 -23.27 -5.54 -14.27
CA THR A 148 -24.15 -4.40 -13.94
C THR A 148 -23.46 -3.06 -14.06
N ASN A 149 -22.12 -3.01 -14.17
CA ASN A 149 -21.28 -1.83 -14.10
C ASN A 149 -21.40 -1.05 -12.76
N LEU A 150 -21.97 -1.69 -11.73
CA LEU A 150 -21.98 -1.13 -10.39
C LEU A 150 -20.55 -1.08 -9.83
N ARG A 151 -20.27 -0.03 -9.05
CA ARG A 151 -18.98 0.20 -8.40
C ARG A 151 -19.13 0.02 -6.91
N TYR A 152 -18.33 -0.90 -6.34
CA TYR A 152 -18.26 -1.15 -4.91
C TYR A 152 -16.97 -0.54 -4.39
N SER A 153 -17.07 0.54 -3.66
CA SER A 153 -15.93 1.27 -3.11
C SER A 153 -15.60 0.79 -1.69
N ALA A 154 -14.33 0.80 -1.35
CA ALA A 154 -13.84 0.44 -0.02
C ALA A 154 -12.78 1.44 0.44
N THR A 155 -12.79 1.74 1.73
CA THR A 155 -11.78 2.57 2.40
C THR A 155 -11.22 1.88 3.63
N ASP A 156 -9.99 2.25 3.99
CA ASP A 156 -9.26 1.59 5.06
C ASP A 156 -9.70 2.10 6.45
N PRO A 157 -10.12 1.19 7.36
CA PRO A 157 -10.43 1.58 8.73
C PRO A 157 -9.20 1.98 9.57
N ARG A 158 -7.98 1.91 9.00
CA ARG A 158 -6.74 2.40 9.63
C ARG A 158 -6.54 3.91 9.43
N GLY A 159 -7.40 4.55 8.67
CA GLY A 159 -7.37 5.99 8.39
C GLY A 159 -8.78 6.58 8.33
N ASP A 160 -8.86 7.89 8.15
CA ASP A 160 -10.11 8.68 8.18
C ASP A 160 -10.76 8.82 6.79
N GLY A 161 -10.45 7.92 5.87
CA GLY A 161 -11.01 7.91 4.52
C GLY A 161 -12.51 7.56 4.51
N LEU A 162 -13.19 7.99 3.46
CA LEU A 162 -14.60 7.68 3.23
C LEU A 162 -14.81 7.25 1.78
N ALA A 163 -15.51 6.13 1.58
CA ALA A 163 -15.96 5.69 0.27
C ALA A 163 -17.40 6.19 0.07
N VAL A 164 -17.60 7.06 -0.91
CA VAL A 164 -18.90 7.64 -1.23
C VAL A 164 -19.25 7.44 -2.70
N GLY A 165 -20.53 7.33 -2.99
CA GLY A 165 -21.08 7.25 -4.34
C GLY A 165 -22.29 8.17 -4.50
N TYR A 166 -22.62 8.48 -5.74
CA TYR A 166 -23.80 9.27 -6.15
C TYR A 166 -24.38 8.68 -7.43
#